data_266ca513c05ac61d57c07504ec02e72b
#
_entry.id   266ca513c05ac61d57c07504ec02e72b
#
_cell.length_a   1.000
_cell.length_b   1.000
_cell.length_c   1.000
_cell.angle_alpha   90.00
_cell.angle_beta   90.00
_cell.angle_gamma   90.00
#
_symmetry.space_group_name_H-M   'P 1'
#
loop_
_entity.id
_entity.type
_entity.pdbx_description
1 polymer ?
#
loop_
_entity_poly.entity_id
_entity_poly.type
_entity_poly.pdbx_seq_one_letter_code
_entity_poly.pdbx_strand_id
1 'polypeptide(L)'
;VAEFLKESVLEALRKAGRPLKSRDLAKALAVDEAHYRAFRAFVDELTKAGDLYAVRGGGFAPPDRINLVVGHLTFIRSGAAFLLPEKPGEDIYVPAEELADAYHGDKVVVRVETHRRGRPEGRVVKVLERASTLFVGTVKRAKHFVTVSPDDPRFRRDVFVPVMESMEALDGQKVMVEITDWGSPTAGPTGRVSEVLGTPGDLGLDVLLIVKHNGLPTEFPPQVTAAAATLPDEVPAEEIKRRVDLRGIQVVTIDPVSAKDFDDALS
;
A
#
# COMPACT_ATOMS: atom_id res chain seq x y z
N VAL A 1 16.26 21.40 19.20
CA VAL A 1 15.36 21.30 18.03
C VAL A 1 13.96 21.42 18.59
N ALA A 2 13.16 22.44 18.18
CA ALA A 2 11.77 22.54 18.61
C ALA A 2 11.00 21.37 18.01
N GLU A 3 10.54 20.46 18.83
CA GLU A 3 9.75 19.30 18.43
C GLU A 3 8.29 19.74 18.36
N PHE A 4 7.75 19.89 17.16
CA PHE A 4 6.34 20.24 16.97
C PHE A 4 5.50 18.97 17.05
N LEU A 5 4.42 19.02 17.85
CA LEU A 5 3.51 17.89 18.00
C LEU A 5 2.26 18.10 17.14
N LYS A 6 1.89 17.09 16.38
CA LYS A 6 0.67 17.06 15.57
C LYS A 6 -0.58 17.37 16.38
N GLU A 7 -0.68 16.76 17.57
CA GLU A 7 -1.82 16.94 18.49
C GLU A 7 -2.00 18.40 18.89
N SER A 8 -0.90 19.10 19.19
CA SER A 8 -0.92 20.51 19.55
C SER A 8 -1.45 21.40 18.42
N VAL A 9 -1.06 21.12 17.18
CA VAL A 9 -1.55 21.83 15.99
C VAL A 9 -3.05 21.60 15.81
N LEU A 10 -3.51 20.33 15.90
CA LEU A 10 -4.93 19.99 15.76
C LEU A 10 -5.78 20.59 16.89
N GLU A 11 -5.28 20.57 18.11
CA GLU A 11 -5.98 21.17 19.27
C GLU A 11 -6.11 22.69 19.12
N ALA A 12 -5.04 23.40 18.70
CA ALA A 12 -5.09 24.84 18.46
C ALA A 12 -6.14 25.20 17.39
N LEU A 13 -6.24 24.41 16.33
CA LEU A 13 -7.24 24.60 15.28
C LEU A 13 -8.66 24.29 15.77
N ARG A 14 -8.85 23.25 16.58
CA ARG A 14 -10.15 22.92 17.19
C ARG A 14 -10.59 24.01 18.15
N LYS A 15 -9.69 24.52 18.99
CA LYS A 15 -9.95 25.60 19.93
C LYS A 15 -10.30 26.90 19.22
N ALA A 16 -9.64 27.22 18.11
CA ALA A 16 -9.95 28.41 17.32
C ALA A 16 -11.34 28.38 16.67
N GLY A 17 -11.90 27.19 16.42
CA GLY A 17 -13.23 27.01 15.80
C GLY A 17 -13.33 27.49 14.35
N ARG A 18 -12.23 27.96 13.75
CA ARG A 18 -12.12 28.47 12.37
C ARG A 18 -10.78 28.14 11.77
N PRO A 19 -10.65 28.13 10.44
CA PRO A 19 -9.36 27.97 9.79
C PRO A 19 -8.36 29.06 10.20
N LEU A 20 -7.11 28.66 10.48
CA LEU A 20 -6.02 29.59 10.82
C LEU A 20 -4.96 29.57 9.72
N LYS A 21 -4.42 30.76 9.40
CA LYS A 21 -3.23 30.87 8.54
C LYS A 21 -1.99 30.40 9.29
N SER A 22 -0.93 29.98 8.57
CA SER A 22 0.33 29.49 9.19
C SER A 22 0.88 30.42 10.27
N ARG A 23 0.82 31.74 10.05
CA ARG A 23 1.28 32.74 11.03
C ARG A 23 0.41 32.81 12.28
N ASP A 24 -0.91 32.73 12.12
CA ASP A 24 -1.85 32.76 13.24
C ASP A 24 -1.75 31.47 14.06
N LEU A 25 -1.54 30.35 13.39
CA LEU A 25 -1.31 29.05 14.00
C LEU A 25 0.02 29.02 14.78
N ALA A 26 1.09 29.55 14.20
CA ALA A 26 2.39 29.72 14.88
C ALA A 26 2.26 30.59 16.15
N LYS A 27 1.53 31.70 16.07
CA LYS A 27 1.25 32.54 17.23
C LYS A 27 0.44 31.80 18.32
N ALA A 28 -0.57 31.04 17.93
CA ALA A 28 -1.39 30.27 18.85
C ALA A 28 -0.59 29.19 19.60
N LEU A 29 0.49 28.69 19.00
CA LEU A 29 1.40 27.69 19.55
C LEU A 29 2.68 28.30 20.14
N ALA A 30 2.76 29.64 20.26
CA ALA A 30 3.92 30.36 20.78
C ALA A 30 5.24 30.00 20.05
N VAL A 31 5.17 29.72 18.74
CA VAL A 31 6.36 29.48 17.91
C VAL A 31 7.05 30.81 17.62
N ASP A 32 8.31 30.90 17.97
CA ASP A 32 9.13 32.10 17.72
C ASP A 32 9.50 32.25 16.24
N GLU A 33 10.02 33.43 15.87
CA GLU A 33 10.38 33.75 14.49
C GLU A 33 11.53 32.87 13.97
N ALA A 34 12.47 32.47 14.83
CA ALA A 34 13.60 31.61 14.47
C ALA A 34 13.15 30.21 14.06
N HIS A 35 12.10 29.68 14.66
CA HIS A 35 11.54 28.35 14.38
C HIS A 35 10.39 28.36 13.39
N TYR A 36 9.93 29.54 12.93
CA TYR A 36 8.77 29.65 12.05
C TYR A 36 8.95 28.89 10.72
N ARG A 37 10.15 28.88 10.13
CA ARG A 37 10.42 28.17 8.88
C ARG A 37 10.27 26.65 9.06
N ALA A 38 10.78 26.11 10.15
CA ALA A 38 10.64 24.68 10.49
C ALA A 38 9.20 24.32 10.78
N PHE A 39 8.48 25.16 11.52
CA PHE A 39 7.07 24.99 11.78
C PHE A 39 6.22 24.98 10.50
N ARG A 40 6.52 25.85 9.54
CA ARG A 40 5.81 25.86 8.26
C ARG A 40 6.05 24.57 7.47
N ALA A 41 7.28 24.07 7.43
CA ALA A 41 7.57 22.77 6.81
C ALA A 41 6.78 21.64 7.48
N PHE A 42 6.68 21.63 8.80
CA PHE A 42 5.89 20.66 9.55
C PHE A 42 4.39 20.75 9.21
N VAL A 43 3.82 21.95 9.09
CA VAL A 43 2.42 22.14 8.64
C VAL A 43 2.22 21.64 7.21
N ASP A 44 3.21 21.83 6.33
CA ASP A 44 3.16 21.30 4.96
C ASP A 44 3.22 19.75 4.95
N GLU A 45 3.99 19.12 5.85
CA GLU A 45 4.02 17.67 6.05
C GLU A 45 2.67 17.13 6.53
N LEU A 46 2.07 17.76 7.55
CA LEU A 46 0.73 17.40 8.02
C LEU A 46 -0.33 17.54 6.92
N THR A 47 -0.16 18.52 6.03
CA THR A 47 -1.06 18.68 4.89
C THR A 47 -0.86 17.60 3.82
N LYS A 48 0.38 17.16 3.59
CA LYS A 48 0.67 16.03 2.70
C LYS A 48 0.10 14.72 3.27
N ALA A 49 0.26 14.51 4.55
CA ALA A 49 -0.27 13.33 5.27
C ALA A 49 -1.81 13.31 5.39
N GLY A 50 -2.50 14.42 5.05
CA GLY A 50 -3.96 14.51 5.15
C GLY A 50 -4.49 14.83 6.56
N ASP A 51 -3.62 15.18 7.47
CA ASP A 51 -3.99 15.61 8.82
C ASP A 51 -4.50 17.04 8.86
N LEU A 52 -4.12 17.85 7.87
CA LEU A 52 -4.60 19.22 7.67
C LEU A 52 -5.02 19.47 6.23
N TYR A 53 -5.91 20.41 6.03
CA TYR A 53 -6.35 20.86 4.72
C TYR A 53 -6.30 22.36 4.60
N ALA A 54 -5.70 22.83 3.48
CA ALA A 54 -5.78 24.23 3.10
C ALA A 54 -7.18 24.55 2.59
N VAL A 55 -7.81 25.59 3.15
CA VAL A 55 -9.14 26.08 2.75
C VAL A 55 -9.04 27.34 1.91
N ARG A 56 -10.10 27.65 1.16
CA ARG A 56 -10.20 28.93 0.43
C ARG A 56 -9.96 30.10 1.39
N GLY A 57 -9.02 31.00 1.03
CA GLY A 57 -8.62 32.10 1.90
C GLY A 57 -7.28 31.88 2.64
N GLY A 58 -6.61 30.74 2.42
CA GLY A 58 -5.22 30.49 2.87
C GLY A 58 -5.06 30.07 4.33
N GLY A 59 -6.12 29.56 4.95
CA GLY A 59 -6.08 28.95 6.27
C GLY A 59 -5.99 27.43 6.20
N PHE A 60 -5.67 26.80 7.35
CA PHE A 60 -5.69 25.35 7.55
C PHE A 60 -6.84 24.96 8.48
N ALA A 61 -7.43 23.81 8.22
CA ALA A 61 -8.44 23.18 9.07
C ALA A 61 -8.21 21.68 9.15
N PRO A 62 -8.53 21.03 10.29
CA PRO A 62 -8.53 19.58 10.36
C PRO A 62 -9.69 18.99 9.54
N PRO A 63 -9.55 17.76 9.00
CA PRO A 63 -10.52 17.11 8.12
C PRO A 63 -11.95 17.10 8.68
N ASP A 64 -12.10 16.79 9.95
CA ASP A 64 -13.37 16.68 10.66
C ASP A 64 -14.21 17.99 10.67
N ARG A 65 -13.57 19.14 10.44
CA ARG A 65 -14.25 20.45 10.39
C ARG A 65 -14.77 20.85 9.01
N ILE A 66 -14.42 20.08 7.98
CA ILE A 66 -14.77 20.37 6.59
C ILE A 66 -15.38 19.15 5.87
N ASN A 67 -15.99 18.24 6.65
CA ASN A 67 -16.61 17.00 6.17
C ASN A 67 -15.64 16.13 5.34
N LEU A 68 -14.34 16.16 5.66
CA LEU A 68 -13.35 15.29 5.05
C LEU A 68 -13.01 14.16 6.01
N VAL A 69 -12.94 12.96 5.45
CA VAL A 69 -12.59 11.74 6.17
C VAL A 69 -11.43 11.08 5.44
N VAL A 70 -10.42 10.69 6.21
CA VAL A 70 -9.26 9.93 5.72
C VAL A 70 -9.47 8.45 6.04
N GLY A 71 -9.16 7.58 5.11
CA GLY A 71 -9.28 6.14 5.27
C GLY A 71 -8.81 5.37 4.05
N HIS A 72 -9.03 4.06 4.07
CA HIS A 72 -8.66 3.16 2.99
C HIS A 72 -9.88 2.73 2.18
N LEU A 73 -9.72 2.67 0.85
CA LEU A 73 -10.79 2.26 -0.06
C LEU A 73 -10.86 0.74 -0.20
N THR A 74 -12.05 0.20 -0.02
CA THR A 74 -12.37 -1.19 -0.34
C THR A 74 -13.38 -1.23 -1.49
N PHE A 75 -12.94 -1.67 -2.66
CA PHE A 75 -13.78 -1.77 -3.85
C PHE A 75 -14.71 -2.96 -3.77
N ILE A 76 -15.93 -2.79 -4.25
CA ILE A 76 -16.93 -3.83 -4.40
C ILE A 76 -17.17 -4.17 -5.87
N ARG A 77 -17.82 -5.31 -6.13
CA ARG A 77 -18.04 -5.84 -7.50
C ARG A 77 -18.79 -4.88 -8.43
N SER A 78 -19.65 -4.01 -7.92
CA SER A 78 -20.35 -3.00 -8.72
C SER A 78 -19.42 -1.91 -9.22
N GLY A 79 -18.21 -1.84 -8.63
CA GLY A 79 -17.16 -0.89 -8.92
C GLY A 79 -17.22 0.41 -8.14
N ALA A 80 -18.17 0.54 -7.25
CA ALA A 80 -18.12 1.52 -6.17
C ALA A 80 -17.14 1.04 -5.09
N ALA A 81 -16.89 1.86 -4.09
CA ALA A 81 -16.06 1.51 -2.95
C ALA A 81 -16.69 1.94 -1.63
N PHE A 82 -16.19 1.36 -0.55
CA PHE A 82 -16.36 1.88 0.79
C PHE A 82 -15.03 2.46 1.27
N LEU A 83 -15.08 3.66 1.83
CA LEU A 83 -13.98 4.17 2.63
C LEU A 83 -14.12 3.64 4.05
N LEU A 84 -13.11 2.92 4.51
CA LEU A 84 -12.96 2.51 5.90
C LEU A 84 -12.15 3.60 6.61
N PRO A 85 -12.78 4.40 7.50
CA PRO A 85 -12.09 5.49 8.16
C PRO A 85 -10.96 5.02 9.09
N GLU A 86 -9.85 5.78 9.16
CA GLU A 86 -8.78 5.53 10.15
C GLU A 86 -9.21 5.83 11.59
N LYS A 87 -10.16 6.73 11.75
CA LYS A 87 -10.77 7.06 13.04
C LYS A 87 -12.10 6.33 13.18
N PRO A 88 -12.52 5.98 14.41
CA PRO A 88 -13.83 5.37 14.61
C PRO A 88 -14.95 6.18 13.94
N GLY A 89 -15.72 5.54 13.09
CA GLY A 89 -16.79 6.15 12.31
C GLY A 89 -17.50 5.12 11.43
N GLU A 90 -18.54 5.53 10.74
CA GLU A 90 -19.25 4.70 9.77
C GLU A 90 -18.49 4.64 8.44
N ASP A 91 -18.57 3.50 7.75
CA ASP A 91 -18.04 3.35 6.41
C ASP A 91 -18.76 4.28 5.44
N ILE A 92 -18.00 4.98 4.61
CA ILE A 92 -18.55 5.96 3.67
C ILE A 92 -18.62 5.30 2.29
N TYR A 93 -19.83 5.26 1.72
CA TYR A 93 -20.02 4.80 0.37
C TYR A 93 -19.48 5.82 -0.64
N VAL A 94 -18.68 5.36 -1.60
CA VAL A 94 -18.15 6.17 -2.70
C VAL A 94 -18.60 5.56 -4.03
N PRO A 95 -19.49 6.25 -4.78
CA PRO A 95 -19.91 5.80 -6.10
C PRO A 95 -18.73 5.64 -7.06
N ALA A 96 -18.89 4.77 -8.07
CA ALA A 96 -17.82 4.49 -9.04
C ALA A 96 -17.34 5.73 -9.82
N GLU A 97 -18.25 6.66 -10.10
CA GLU A 97 -18.01 7.95 -10.77
C GLU A 97 -17.28 8.97 -9.88
N GLU A 98 -17.32 8.77 -8.56
CA GLU A 98 -16.75 9.70 -7.57
C GLU A 98 -15.40 9.20 -6.99
N LEU A 99 -14.83 8.14 -7.56
CA LEU A 99 -13.56 7.55 -7.13
C LEU A 99 -12.33 8.31 -7.65
N ALA A 100 -12.51 9.24 -8.59
CA ALA A 100 -11.42 9.93 -9.29
C ALA A 100 -10.40 8.94 -9.89
N ASP A 101 -9.13 9.05 -9.50
CA ASP A 101 -8.03 8.16 -9.91
C ASP A 101 -7.63 7.17 -8.79
N ALA A 102 -8.48 6.98 -7.77
CA ALA A 102 -8.20 6.07 -6.67
C ALA A 102 -8.48 4.61 -7.04
N TYR A 103 -7.72 3.71 -6.43
CA TYR A 103 -7.80 2.27 -6.59
C TYR A 103 -8.03 1.56 -5.25
N HIS A 104 -8.26 0.25 -5.34
CA HIS A 104 -8.49 -0.59 -4.17
C HIS A 104 -7.29 -0.54 -3.21
N GLY A 105 -7.57 -0.35 -1.92
CA GLY A 105 -6.56 -0.28 -0.88
C GLY A 105 -5.91 1.09 -0.69
N ASP A 106 -6.06 2.01 -1.66
CA ASP A 106 -5.49 3.35 -1.55
C ASP A 106 -5.95 4.07 -0.28
N LYS A 107 -5.03 4.77 0.35
CA LYS A 107 -5.34 5.73 1.40
C LYS A 107 -5.76 7.05 0.77
N VAL A 108 -6.97 7.45 1.04
CA VAL A 108 -7.59 8.60 0.37
C VAL A 108 -8.27 9.55 1.35
N VAL A 109 -8.60 10.71 0.83
CA VAL A 109 -9.48 11.67 1.47
C VAL A 109 -10.80 11.69 0.73
N VAL A 110 -11.87 11.44 1.44
CA VAL A 110 -13.25 11.51 0.94
C VAL A 110 -13.94 12.70 1.56
N ARG A 111 -14.63 13.48 0.74
CA ARG A 111 -15.58 14.49 1.21
C ARG A 111 -16.95 13.84 1.32
N VAL A 112 -17.50 13.87 2.52
CA VAL A 112 -18.89 13.46 2.77
C VAL A 112 -19.81 14.56 2.30
N GLU A 113 -20.72 14.25 1.37
CA GLU A 113 -21.61 15.22 0.75
C GLU A 113 -23.07 15.02 1.17
N THR A 114 -23.50 13.77 1.23
CA THR A 114 -24.90 13.42 1.51
C THR A 114 -25.00 12.19 2.40
N HIS A 115 -26.19 11.96 2.94
CA HIS A 115 -26.56 10.71 3.58
C HIS A 115 -27.71 10.09 2.77
N ARG A 116 -27.40 9.02 2.04
CA ARG A 116 -28.41 8.30 1.25
C ARG A 116 -28.89 7.08 2.02
N ARG A 117 -30.19 6.99 2.26
CA ARG A 117 -30.80 5.87 3.05
C ARG A 117 -30.15 5.69 4.44
N GLY A 118 -29.73 6.78 5.08
CA GLY A 118 -29.12 6.76 6.40
C GLY A 118 -27.61 6.41 6.41
N ARG A 119 -26.97 6.23 5.26
CA ARG A 119 -25.53 5.98 5.15
C ARG A 119 -24.80 7.17 4.55
N PRO A 120 -23.61 7.52 5.06
CA PRO A 120 -22.81 8.59 4.48
C PRO A 120 -22.34 8.20 3.08
N GLU A 121 -22.50 9.13 2.14
CA GLU A 121 -22.01 9.03 0.77
C GLU A 121 -21.09 10.20 0.47
N GLY A 122 -20.00 9.94 -0.23
CA GLY A 122 -18.99 10.95 -0.50
C GLY A 122 -18.22 10.70 -1.78
N ARG A 123 -17.27 11.61 -2.06
CA ARG A 123 -16.37 11.52 -3.21
C ARG A 123 -14.91 11.62 -2.82
N VAL A 124 -14.05 10.97 -3.55
CA VAL A 124 -12.59 11.10 -3.39
C VAL A 124 -12.17 12.51 -3.80
N VAL A 125 -11.45 13.17 -2.91
CA VAL A 125 -10.86 14.49 -3.14
C VAL A 125 -9.39 14.40 -3.47
N LYS A 126 -8.70 13.43 -2.85
CA LYS A 126 -7.25 13.25 -3.02
C LYS A 126 -6.84 11.84 -2.62
N VAL A 127 -5.94 11.26 -3.38
CA VAL A 127 -5.18 10.07 -2.96
C VAL A 127 -3.96 10.54 -2.17
N LEU A 128 -3.78 10.00 -0.97
CA LEU A 128 -2.65 10.30 -0.08
C LEU A 128 -1.50 9.33 -0.30
N GLU A 129 -1.84 8.03 -0.32
CA GLU A 129 -0.89 6.94 -0.48
C GLU A 129 -1.48 5.88 -1.40
N ARG A 130 -0.67 5.32 -2.28
CA ARG A 130 -1.05 4.20 -3.12
C ARG A 130 -0.83 2.89 -2.37
N ALA A 131 -1.81 1.99 -2.43
CA ALA A 131 -1.68 0.67 -1.81
C ALA A 131 -0.62 -0.19 -2.52
N SER A 132 -0.56 -0.09 -3.83
CA SER A 132 0.45 -0.76 -4.66
C SER A 132 0.67 0.02 -5.95
N THR A 133 1.88 0.00 -6.45
CA THR A 133 2.24 0.47 -7.79
C THR A 133 2.51 -0.68 -8.75
N LEU A 134 2.52 -1.92 -8.25
CA LEU A 134 2.81 -3.14 -9.01
C LEU A 134 1.55 -3.99 -9.13
N PHE A 135 1.28 -4.47 -10.35
CA PHE A 135 0.14 -5.31 -10.67
C PHE A 135 0.52 -6.44 -11.62
N VAL A 136 -0.09 -7.59 -11.41
CA VAL A 136 -0.05 -8.69 -12.37
C VAL A 136 -1.11 -8.46 -13.42
N GLY A 137 -0.78 -8.69 -14.69
CA GLY A 137 -1.73 -8.54 -15.78
C GLY A 137 -1.36 -9.31 -17.03
N THR A 138 -2.26 -9.27 -17.99
CA THR A 138 -2.10 -9.92 -19.30
C THR A 138 -1.80 -8.88 -20.38
N VAL A 139 -0.74 -9.12 -21.13
CA VAL A 139 -0.34 -8.26 -22.25
C VAL A 139 -1.35 -8.37 -23.38
N LYS A 140 -1.73 -7.23 -23.91
CA LYS A 140 -2.45 -7.06 -25.19
C LYS A 140 -1.59 -6.20 -26.11
N ARG A 141 -1.03 -6.82 -27.14
CA ARG A 141 -0.11 -6.16 -28.04
C ARG A 141 -0.79 -5.81 -29.36
N ALA A 142 -0.82 -4.53 -29.69
CA ALA A 142 -1.22 -4.03 -30.99
C ALA A 142 0.00 -3.57 -31.79
N LYS A 143 -0.20 -3.21 -33.05
CA LYS A 143 0.88 -2.82 -33.99
C LYS A 143 1.73 -1.64 -33.48
N HIS A 144 1.12 -0.70 -32.74
CA HIS A 144 1.76 0.56 -32.35
C HIS A 144 1.71 0.85 -30.84
N PHE A 145 1.06 -0.01 -30.07
CA PHE A 145 0.95 0.17 -28.63
C PHE A 145 0.81 -1.17 -27.91
N VAL A 146 1.14 -1.17 -26.66
CA VAL A 146 0.97 -2.27 -25.73
C VAL A 146 0.07 -1.80 -24.60
N THR A 147 -0.87 -2.63 -24.21
CA THR A 147 -1.64 -2.45 -22.98
C THR A 147 -1.53 -3.70 -22.13
N VAL A 148 -1.63 -3.53 -20.81
CA VAL A 148 -1.71 -4.63 -19.88
C VAL A 148 -3.04 -4.57 -19.18
N SER A 149 -3.84 -5.63 -19.34
CA SER A 149 -5.08 -5.81 -18.59
C SER A 149 -4.76 -6.44 -17.25
N PRO A 150 -4.96 -5.71 -16.12
CA PRO A 150 -4.75 -6.27 -14.78
C PRO A 150 -5.63 -7.49 -14.53
N ASP A 151 -5.07 -8.51 -13.87
CA ASP A 151 -5.81 -9.73 -13.53
C ASP A 151 -6.76 -9.51 -12.34
N ASP A 152 -6.47 -8.52 -11.50
CA ASP A 152 -7.35 -8.14 -10.39
C ASP A 152 -8.55 -7.34 -10.93
N PRO A 153 -9.79 -7.87 -10.82
CA PRO A 153 -10.99 -7.20 -11.34
C PRO A 153 -11.31 -5.89 -10.62
N ARG A 154 -10.67 -5.63 -9.48
CA ARG A 154 -10.78 -4.37 -8.76
C ARG A 154 -9.97 -3.25 -9.42
N PHE A 155 -9.00 -3.61 -10.26
CA PHE A 155 -8.25 -2.67 -11.09
C PHE A 155 -8.93 -2.57 -12.47
N ARG A 156 -9.71 -1.52 -12.68
CA ARG A 156 -10.74 -1.44 -13.74
C ARG A 156 -10.26 -0.94 -15.10
N ARG A 157 -9.01 -0.54 -15.21
CA ARG A 157 -8.47 0.08 -16.43
C ARG A 157 -7.26 -0.67 -16.91
N ASP A 158 -7.19 -0.86 -18.22
CA ASP A 158 -5.97 -1.32 -18.86
C ASP A 158 -4.87 -0.27 -18.69
N VAL A 159 -3.65 -0.73 -18.45
CA VAL A 159 -2.46 0.09 -18.30
C VAL A 159 -1.81 0.25 -19.65
N PHE A 160 -1.63 1.48 -20.10
CA PHE A 160 -0.85 1.76 -21.31
C PHE A 160 0.64 1.58 -21.03
N VAL A 161 1.34 0.81 -21.87
CA VAL A 161 2.77 0.58 -21.78
C VAL A 161 3.44 1.02 -23.07
N PRO A 162 4.35 2.00 -23.03
CA PRO A 162 5.17 2.34 -24.21
C PRO A 162 5.93 1.11 -24.70
N VAL A 163 6.03 0.94 -26.02
CA VAL A 163 6.67 -0.26 -26.61
C VAL A 163 8.09 -0.46 -26.08
N MET A 164 8.84 0.62 -25.85
CA MET A 164 10.20 0.58 -25.30
C MET A 164 10.26 0.09 -23.84
N GLU A 165 9.16 0.21 -23.11
CA GLU A 165 9.02 -0.17 -21.70
C GLU A 165 8.29 -1.52 -21.52
N SER A 166 8.08 -2.27 -22.63
CA SER A 166 7.30 -3.51 -22.61
C SER A 166 8.14 -4.78 -22.39
N MET A 167 9.46 -4.66 -22.25
CA MET A 167 10.40 -5.81 -22.17
C MET A 167 10.16 -6.85 -23.27
N GLU A 168 9.74 -6.38 -24.47
CA GLU A 168 9.39 -7.24 -25.63
C GLU A 168 8.31 -8.31 -25.32
N ALA A 169 7.55 -8.14 -24.24
CA ALA A 169 6.51 -9.07 -23.85
C ALA A 169 5.54 -9.34 -25.01
N LEU A 170 5.21 -10.61 -25.22
CA LEU A 170 4.35 -11.05 -26.30
C LEU A 170 2.86 -10.94 -25.90
N ASP A 171 2.00 -10.90 -26.93
CA ASP A 171 0.55 -10.91 -26.73
C ASP A 171 0.10 -12.14 -25.92
N GLY A 172 -0.74 -11.93 -24.91
CA GLY A 172 -1.24 -12.98 -24.04
C GLY A 172 -0.31 -13.40 -22.90
N GLN A 173 0.93 -12.92 -22.84
CA GLN A 173 1.83 -13.23 -21.71
C GLN A 173 1.38 -12.55 -20.44
N LYS A 174 1.69 -13.19 -19.31
CA LYS A 174 1.53 -12.65 -17.98
C LYS A 174 2.77 -11.84 -17.61
N VAL A 175 2.53 -10.65 -17.09
CA VAL A 175 3.59 -9.70 -16.72
C VAL A 175 3.30 -9.07 -15.37
N MET A 176 4.35 -8.63 -14.71
CA MET A 176 4.28 -7.63 -13.66
C MET A 176 4.44 -6.25 -14.30
N VAL A 177 3.49 -5.36 -14.06
CA VAL A 177 3.51 -3.97 -14.53
C VAL A 177 3.63 -3.02 -13.35
N GLU A 178 4.51 -2.05 -13.48
CA GLU A 178 4.67 -0.94 -12.54
C GLU A 178 4.01 0.30 -13.11
N ILE A 179 3.11 0.91 -12.35
CA ILE A 179 2.44 2.16 -12.73
C ILE A 179 3.43 3.32 -12.52
N THR A 180 3.69 4.06 -13.58
CA THR A 180 4.55 5.26 -13.56
C THR A 180 3.74 6.56 -13.54
N ASP A 181 2.54 6.52 -14.09
CA ASP A 181 1.58 7.63 -14.07
C ASP A 181 0.16 7.07 -13.93
N TRP A 182 -0.57 7.56 -12.96
CA TRP A 182 -1.94 7.12 -12.68
C TRP A 182 -2.97 7.70 -13.64
N GLY A 183 -2.56 8.66 -14.45
CA GLY A 183 -3.43 9.30 -15.41
C GLY A 183 -4.49 10.20 -14.78
N SER A 184 -5.64 10.24 -15.41
CA SER A 184 -6.80 11.03 -14.96
C SER A 184 -8.10 10.23 -15.18
N PRO A 185 -9.25 10.71 -14.72
CA PRO A 185 -10.54 10.06 -15.00
C PRO A 185 -10.80 9.80 -16.50
N THR A 186 -10.21 10.60 -17.38
CA THR A 186 -10.35 10.50 -18.84
C THR A 186 -9.17 9.83 -19.55
N ALA A 187 -7.99 9.86 -18.94
CA ALA A 187 -6.78 9.21 -19.46
C ALA A 187 -6.40 8.05 -18.54
N GLY A 188 -6.29 6.83 -19.07
CA GLY A 188 -5.89 5.64 -18.31
C GLY A 188 -4.49 5.74 -17.72
N PRO A 189 -4.12 4.83 -16.80
CA PRO A 189 -2.79 4.78 -16.24
C PRO A 189 -1.75 4.38 -17.28
N THR A 190 -0.53 4.87 -17.10
CA THR A 190 0.66 4.49 -17.87
C THR A 190 1.63 3.76 -16.97
N GLY A 191 2.30 2.75 -17.48
CA GLY A 191 3.27 1.95 -16.71
C GLY A 191 4.36 1.36 -17.59
N ARG A 192 5.20 0.56 -16.96
CA ARG A 192 6.24 -0.24 -17.60
C ARG A 192 6.14 -1.69 -17.15
N VAL A 193 6.51 -2.61 -18.01
CA VAL A 193 6.69 -4.01 -17.63
C VAL A 193 7.97 -4.09 -16.78
N SER A 194 7.86 -4.59 -15.57
CA SER A 194 9.01 -4.81 -14.67
C SER A 194 9.52 -6.25 -14.72
N GLU A 195 8.64 -7.21 -15.10
CA GLU A 195 8.98 -8.62 -15.19
C GLU A 195 8.02 -9.34 -16.15
N VAL A 196 8.54 -10.21 -17.01
CA VAL A 196 7.73 -11.16 -17.79
C VAL A 196 7.64 -12.46 -17.01
N LEU A 197 6.42 -12.82 -16.58
CA LEU A 197 6.19 -13.97 -15.68
C LEU A 197 6.06 -15.30 -16.43
N GLY A 198 5.54 -15.26 -17.67
CA GLY A 198 5.38 -16.46 -18.50
C GLY A 198 4.15 -16.41 -19.41
N THR A 199 3.91 -17.55 -20.05
CA THR A 199 2.75 -17.72 -20.94
C THR A 199 1.70 -18.60 -20.25
N PRO A 200 0.40 -18.29 -20.36
CA PRO A 200 -0.65 -19.15 -19.81
C PRO A 200 -0.49 -20.61 -20.26
N GLY A 201 -0.38 -21.53 -19.28
CA GLY A 201 -0.09 -22.95 -19.48
C GLY A 201 1.33 -23.36 -19.10
N ASP A 202 2.23 -22.42 -18.84
CA ASP A 202 3.57 -22.74 -18.31
C ASP A 202 3.46 -23.36 -16.91
N LEU A 203 4.29 -24.38 -16.68
CA LEU A 203 4.29 -25.11 -15.40
C LEU A 203 4.65 -24.19 -14.23
N GLY A 204 3.80 -24.15 -13.22
CA GLY A 204 4.02 -23.36 -11.99
C GLY A 204 3.71 -21.87 -12.12
N LEU A 205 3.28 -21.40 -13.30
CA LEU A 205 2.90 -19.99 -13.51
C LEU A 205 1.74 -19.58 -12.62
N ASP A 206 0.74 -20.44 -12.43
CA ASP A 206 -0.41 -20.21 -11.57
C ASP A 206 -0.02 -19.91 -10.11
N VAL A 207 0.91 -20.68 -9.57
CA VAL A 207 1.46 -20.43 -8.23
C VAL A 207 2.26 -19.14 -8.20
N LEU A 208 3.11 -18.90 -9.22
CA LEU A 208 3.89 -17.67 -9.32
C LEU A 208 2.99 -16.42 -9.36
N LEU A 209 1.90 -16.46 -10.11
CA LEU A 209 0.93 -15.37 -10.18
C LEU A 209 0.29 -15.08 -8.83
N ILE A 210 -0.07 -16.12 -8.05
CA ILE A 210 -0.62 -15.95 -6.69
C ILE A 210 0.42 -15.31 -5.78
N VAL A 211 1.67 -15.77 -5.81
CA VAL A 211 2.77 -15.22 -5.02
C VAL A 211 2.99 -13.74 -5.34
N LYS A 212 3.12 -13.41 -6.63
CA LYS A 212 3.34 -12.03 -7.10
C LYS A 212 2.14 -11.11 -6.81
N HIS A 213 0.91 -11.61 -7.01
CA HIS A 213 -0.31 -10.85 -6.73
C HIS A 213 -0.43 -10.45 -5.25
N ASN A 214 0.03 -11.33 -4.35
CA ASN A 214 0.00 -11.07 -2.91
C ASN A 214 1.28 -10.37 -2.39
N GLY A 215 2.22 -10.01 -3.27
CA GLY A 215 3.45 -9.33 -2.88
C GLY A 215 4.36 -10.19 -1.99
N LEU A 216 4.25 -11.52 -2.07
CA LEU A 216 5.08 -12.42 -1.28
C LEU A 216 6.52 -12.41 -1.81
N PRO A 217 7.53 -12.31 -0.93
CA PRO A 217 8.92 -12.36 -1.35
C PRO A 217 9.26 -13.74 -1.92
N THR A 218 9.91 -13.78 -3.08
CA THR A 218 10.36 -15.01 -3.75
C THR A 218 11.83 -15.32 -3.48
N GLU A 219 12.55 -14.37 -2.91
CA GLU A 219 13.97 -14.48 -2.57
C GLU A 219 14.22 -14.00 -1.16
N PHE A 220 15.20 -14.62 -0.50
CA PHE A 220 15.65 -14.13 0.79
C PHE A 220 16.47 -12.84 0.63
N PRO A 221 16.33 -11.87 1.53
CA PRO A 221 17.19 -10.68 1.54
C PRO A 221 18.67 -11.07 1.59
N PRO A 222 19.58 -10.36 0.88
CA PRO A 222 21.01 -10.68 0.85
C PRO A 222 21.66 -10.84 2.23
N GLN A 223 21.19 -10.06 3.22
CA GLN A 223 21.67 -10.16 4.60
C GLN A 223 21.31 -11.48 5.27
N VAL A 224 20.13 -12.03 4.98
CA VAL A 224 19.67 -13.33 5.50
C VAL A 224 20.49 -14.46 4.86
N THR A 225 20.67 -14.39 3.53
CA THR A 225 21.49 -15.36 2.79
C THR A 225 22.94 -15.33 3.28
N ALA A 226 23.51 -14.14 3.48
CA ALA A 226 24.85 -13.98 4.02
C ALA A 226 24.96 -14.53 5.46
N ALA A 227 23.98 -14.27 6.32
CA ALA A 227 23.96 -14.83 7.67
C ALA A 227 23.85 -16.35 7.67
N ALA A 228 23.00 -16.93 6.82
CA ALA A 228 22.89 -18.37 6.65
C ALA A 228 24.21 -19.01 6.18
N ALA A 229 24.91 -18.35 5.25
CA ALA A 229 26.20 -18.83 4.75
C ALA A 229 27.34 -18.82 5.81
N THR A 230 27.15 -18.15 6.93
CA THR A 230 28.10 -18.16 8.06
C THR A 230 27.90 -19.33 9.01
N LEU A 231 26.76 -20.03 8.91
CA LEU A 231 26.48 -21.19 9.73
C LEU A 231 27.34 -22.39 9.26
N PRO A 232 27.91 -23.15 10.18
CA PRO A 232 28.68 -24.37 9.80
C PRO A 232 27.72 -25.44 9.27
N ASP A 233 28.17 -26.20 8.25
CA ASP A 233 27.44 -27.35 7.69
C ASP A 233 27.33 -28.52 8.65
N GLU A 234 28.23 -28.57 9.65
CA GLU A 234 28.28 -29.64 10.66
C GLU A 234 28.14 -29.02 12.07
N VAL A 235 27.64 -29.81 13.00
CA VAL A 235 27.57 -29.40 14.41
C VAL A 235 29.00 -29.27 14.96
N PRO A 236 29.41 -28.09 15.46
CA PRO A 236 30.75 -27.87 15.98
C PRO A 236 31.11 -28.83 17.14
N ALA A 237 32.35 -29.26 17.18
CA ALA A 237 32.83 -30.22 18.20
C ALA A 237 32.59 -29.74 19.65
N GLU A 238 32.67 -28.42 19.89
CA GLU A 238 32.37 -27.81 21.20
C GLU A 238 30.90 -27.94 21.58
N GLU A 239 30.01 -27.85 20.58
CA GLU A 239 28.57 -28.02 20.79
C GLU A 239 28.24 -29.48 21.06
N ILE A 240 28.89 -30.43 20.38
CA ILE A 240 28.75 -31.87 20.64
C ILE A 240 29.16 -32.22 22.07
N LYS A 241 30.28 -31.64 22.56
CA LYS A 241 30.75 -31.86 23.95
C LYS A 241 29.80 -31.33 25.01
N ARG A 242 29.08 -30.25 24.70
CA ARG A 242 28.14 -29.58 25.60
C ARG A 242 26.81 -30.32 25.73
N ARG A 243 26.42 -31.11 24.74
CA ARG A 243 25.13 -31.82 24.67
C ARG A 243 25.21 -33.19 25.29
N VAL A 244 24.07 -33.72 25.73
CA VAL A 244 23.93 -35.11 26.15
C VAL A 244 23.94 -36.01 24.89
N ASP A 245 24.76 -37.02 24.91
CA ASP A 245 24.83 -38.01 23.82
C ASP A 245 23.71 -39.06 23.97
N LEU A 246 22.69 -38.97 23.13
CA LEU A 246 21.56 -39.89 23.10
C LEU A 246 21.67 -40.96 21.99
N ARG A 247 22.78 -41.03 21.26
CA ARG A 247 22.94 -41.95 20.12
C ARG A 247 22.89 -43.43 20.52
N GLY A 248 23.09 -43.74 21.80
CA GLY A 248 22.94 -45.09 22.36
C GLY A 248 21.52 -45.46 22.79
N ILE A 249 20.58 -44.54 22.74
CA ILE A 249 19.19 -44.77 23.14
C ILE A 249 18.38 -45.10 21.90
N GLN A 250 17.49 -46.08 22.01
CA GLN A 250 16.56 -46.40 20.94
C GLN A 250 15.46 -45.33 20.92
N VAL A 251 15.38 -44.60 19.80
CA VAL A 251 14.40 -43.54 19.57
C VAL A 251 13.59 -43.87 18.33
N VAL A 252 12.29 -43.67 18.40
CA VAL A 252 11.38 -43.85 17.26
C VAL A 252 10.54 -42.60 17.05
N THR A 253 10.20 -42.28 15.80
CA THR A 253 9.21 -41.27 15.45
C THR A 253 7.98 -41.94 14.86
N ILE A 254 6.78 -41.36 15.05
CA ILE A 254 5.53 -41.86 14.51
C ILE A 254 4.92 -40.76 13.71
N ASP A 255 5.28 -40.71 12.44
CA ASP A 255 4.93 -39.63 11.53
C ASP A 255 4.06 -40.15 10.36
N PRO A 256 3.22 -39.29 9.73
CA PRO A 256 2.55 -39.65 8.48
C PRO A 256 3.59 -39.99 7.39
N VAL A 257 3.21 -40.91 6.48
CA VAL A 257 4.09 -41.31 5.36
C VAL A 257 4.56 -40.13 4.50
N SER A 258 3.80 -39.04 4.48
CA SER A 258 4.13 -37.81 3.73
C SER A 258 4.95 -36.79 4.51
N ALA A 259 5.26 -37.04 5.79
CA ALA A 259 6.06 -36.14 6.61
C ALA A 259 7.46 -35.95 6.01
N LYS A 260 7.93 -34.70 5.98
CA LYS A 260 9.28 -34.35 5.48
C LYS A 260 10.25 -34.02 6.61
N ASP A 261 9.73 -33.76 7.77
CA ASP A 261 10.41 -33.46 9.02
C ASP A 261 9.81 -34.36 10.13
N PHE A 262 10.64 -34.73 11.07
CA PHE A 262 10.30 -35.63 12.17
C PHE A 262 10.56 -34.91 13.47
N ASP A 263 9.49 -34.25 14.00
CA ASP A 263 9.60 -33.36 15.16
C ASP A 263 9.48 -34.11 16.48
N ASP A 264 8.59 -35.10 16.56
CA ASP A 264 8.28 -35.81 17.79
C ASP A 264 9.04 -37.15 17.84
N ALA A 265 9.88 -37.31 18.85
CA ALA A 265 10.65 -38.53 19.09
C ALA A 265 10.31 -39.12 20.44
N LEU A 266 10.10 -40.42 20.48
CA LEU A 266 9.83 -41.22 21.68
C LEU A 266 11.00 -42.16 21.98
N SER A 267 11.41 -42.25 23.25
CA SER A 267 12.48 -43.14 23.75
C SER A 267 11.98 -44.00 24.90
#